data_0fa261c0e6ba3d1058b535a2d02f0b36
#
_entry.id   0fa261c0e6ba3d1058b535a2d02f0b36
#
_cell.length_a   1.000
_cell.length_b   1.000
_cell.length_c   1.000
_cell.angle_alpha   90.00
_cell.angle_beta   90.00
_cell.angle_gamma   90.00
#
_symmetry.space_group_name_H-M   'P 1'
#
loop_
_entity.id
_entity.type
_entity.pdbx_description
1 polymer ?
#
loop_
_entity_poly.entity_id
_entity_poly.type
_entity_poly.pdbx_seq_one_letter_code
_entity_poly.pdbx_strand_id
1 'polypeptide(L)'
;MSDTLKFFSIAADVFGILLAVVAIWMLFVSKIPEKKTKGYFYAIFLTLLLVLTSNMVGLLMKGHGEGIGQYILRTSNFCEYAFGYGLAYILSRYFTHIISGNAAGKLKKWNTLFTGVFCTSMLLLIVSQFNGMYYTIDAEGFYHRGQVFWLSQIFAVANMLLNAVLIILYRRELSKKERNAFFAYIAFPTLALIVQIYVYGIYLMLLFSTLSAIFMMIFIISDQTDKYIDKETELANLRCDVILSQIQPHFLYNALTAIYRLCDVKPEMAKTAVNDFSKYLRGNLDSIKQTNLISFSEEMKHTQAYLSLEKVRYEEDLEIVYDIQTDEFLLPPLTIEPLAENAVNHGIANRPCGGRVTISTAELPDCYEICVADNGVGFDTDTVPEDGRSHVGIFAVRSRLQIMCGGTLTIHSIPGQGTTATVHIPKGA
;
A
#
# COMPACT_ATOMS: atom_id res chain seq x y z
N MET A 1 -40.48 31.87 16.49
CA MET A 1 -40.41 30.46 16.09
C MET A 1 -41.41 29.73 16.97
N SER A 2 -42.32 28.92 16.43
CA SER A 2 -43.24 28.15 17.26
C SER A 2 -42.49 27.11 18.09
N ASP A 3 -42.99 26.73 19.26
CA ASP A 3 -42.35 25.74 20.14
C ASP A 3 -42.14 24.40 19.43
N THR A 4 -43.05 24.02 18.53
CA THR A 4 -42.92 22.84 17.66
C THR A 4 -41.72 22.89 16.74
N LEU A 5 -41.45 24.03 16.08
CA LEU A 5 -40.30 24.22 15.20
C LEU A 5 -38.98 24.23 15.97
N LYS A 6 -38.98 24.81 17.19
CA LYS A 6 -37.83 24.77 18.10
C LYS A 6 -37.52 23.32 18.48
N PHE A 7 -38.56 22.55 18.86
CA PHE A 7 -38.38 21.11 19.18
C PHE A 7 -37.81 20.31 18.02
N PHE A 8 -38.35 20.48 16.80
CA PHE A 8 -37.83 19.78 15.62
C PHE A 8 -36.36 20.13 15.30
N SER A 9 -35.99 21.40 15.45
CA SER A 9 -34.59 21.81 15.22
C SER A 9 -33.65 21.22 16.26
N ILE A 10 -34.01 21.21 17.55
CA ILE A 10 -33.22 20.57 18.61
C ILE A 10 -33.11 19.05 18.37
N ALA A 11 -34.23 18.40 17.99
CA ALA A 11 -34.23 16.96 17.68
C ALA A 11 -33.31 16.64 16.49
N ALA A 12 -33.28 17.48 15.46
CA ALA A 12 -32.38 17.34 14.32
C ALA A 12 -30.91 17.50 14.74
N ASP A 13 -30.59 18.47 15.62
CA ASP A 13 -29.23 18.64 16.14
C ASP A 13 -28.78 17.44 17.00
N VAL A 14 -29.65 16.95 17.90
CA VAL A 14 -29.38 15.76 18.72
C VAL A 14 -29.09 14.54 17.82
N PHE A 15 -29.91 14.33 16.78
CA PHE A 15 -29.71 13.25 15.83
C PHE A 15 -28.40 13.42 15.07
N GLY A 16 -28.04 14.62 14.62
CA GLY A 16 -26.78 14.96 13.99
C GLY A 16 -25.59 14.69 14.91
N ILE A 17 -25.68 15.04 16.20
CA ILE A 17 -24.65 14.75 17.21
C ILE A 17 -24.43 13.23 17.36
N LEU A 18 -25.51 12.45 17.49
CA LEU A 18 -25.44 11.01 17.61
C LEU A 18 -24.77 10.40 16.37
N LEU A 19 -25.15 10.85 15.17
CA LEU A 19 -24.53 10.40 13.93
C LEU A 19 -23.03 10.75 13.86
N ALA A 20 -22.64 11.95 14.28
CA ALA A 20 -21.22 12.35 14.30
C ALA A 20 -20.41 11.53 15.30
N VAL A 21 -20.96 11.21 16.48
CA VAL A 21 -20.32 10.34 17.48
C VAL A 21 -20.14 8.92 16.93
N VAL A 22 -21.17 8.36 16.30
CA VAL A 22 -21.10 7.04 15.67
C VAL A 22 -20.04 7.03 14.56
N ALA A 23 -19.97 8.07 13.74
CA ALA A 23 -18.95 8.18 12.68
C ALA A 23 -17.53 8.26 13.27
N ILE A 24 -17.31 9.00 14.36
CA ILE A 24 -16.03 9.05 15.08
C ILE A 24 -15.66 7.66 15.61
N TRP A 25 -16.62 6.95 16.20
CA TRP A 25 -16.39 5.60 16.69
C TRP A 25 -16.08 4.61 15.56
N MET A 26 -16.80 4.67 14.44
CA MET A 26 -16.50 3.88 13.24
C MET A 26 -15.08 4.16 12.71
N LEU A 27 -14.65 5.43 12.70
CA LEU A 27 -13.28 5.79 12.33
C LEU A 27 -12.25 5.20 13.30
N PHE A 28 -12.56 5.16 14.60
CA PHE A 28 -11.65 4.56 15.58
C PHE A 28 -11.42 3.08 15.32
N VAL A 29 -12.49 2.33 15.08
CA VAL A 29 -12.44 0.88 14.81
C VAL A 29 -11.89 0.56 13.41
N SER A 30 -12.11 1.44 12.43
CA SER A 30 -11.70 1.21 11.05
C SER A 30 -10.19 1.19 10.87
N LYS A 31 -9.69 0.22 10.09
CA LYS A 31 -8.30 0.13 9.64
C LYS A 31 -8.12 0.90 8.32
N ILE A 32 -8.30 2.22 8.34
CA ILE A 32 -8.06 3.05 7.16
C ILE A 32 -6.54 3.10 6.91
N PRO A 33 -6.05 2.72 5.70
CA PRO A 33 -4.63 2.64 5.40
C PRO A 33 -3.93 4.01 5.49
N GLU A 34 -4.59 5.08 5.04
CA GLU A 34 -4.02 6.40 4.99
C GLU A 34 -4.32 7.20 6.27
N LYS A 35 -3.30 7.37 7.13
CA LYS A 35 -3.41 8.11 8.41
C LYS A 35 -3.87 9.56 8.23
N LYS A 36 -3.47 10.23 7.13
CA LYS A 36 -3.85 11.63 6.86
C LYS A 36 -5.34 11.76 6.56
N THR A 37 -5.89 10.91 5.70
CA THR A 37 -7.34 10.85 5.42
C THR A 37 -8.13 10.59 6.70
N LYS A 38 -7.70 9.66 7.53
CA LYS A 38 -8.30 9.41 8.84
C LYS A 38 -8.29 10.66 9.73
N GLY A 39 -7.19 11.40 9.76
CA GLY A 39 -7.06 12.66 10.50
C GLY A 39 -8.02 13.74 10.01
N TYR A 40 -8.22 13.88 8.70
CA TYR A 40 -9.20 14.82 8.15
C TYR A 40 -10.63 14.47 8.55
N PHE A 41 -11.03 13.20 8.51
CA PHE A 41 -12.37 12.80 8.94
C PHE A 41 -12.60 13.02 10.44
N TYR A 42 -11.61 12.77 11.29
CA TYR A 42 -11.71 13.16 12.71
C TYR A 42 -11.93 14.66 12.88
N ALA A 43 -11.17 15.50 12.16
CA ALA A 43 -11.32 16.94 12.22
C ALA A 43 -12.70 17.39 11.73
N ILE A 44 -13.22 16.80 10.63
CA ILE A 44 -14.55 17.08 10.08
C ILE A 44 -15.64 16.75 11.11
N PHE A 45 -15.67 15.51 11.64
CA PHE A 45 -16.73 15.09 12.56
C PHE A 45 -16.64 15.78 13.93
N LEU A 46 -15.43 16.06 14.44
CA LEU A 46 -15.24 16.83 15.65
C LEU A 46 -15.75 18.28 15.47
N THR A 47 -15.45 18.89 14.33
CA THR A 47 -15.93 20.26 14.04
C THR A 47 -17.44 20.27 13.84
N LEU A 48 -18.03 19.27 13.16
CA LEU A 48 -19.48 19.10 13.06
C LEU A 48 -20.14 18.97 14.43
N LEU A 49 -19.55 18.20 15.34
CA LEU A 49 -20.04 18.04 16.71
C LEU A 49 -20.03 19.38 17.46
N LEU A 50 -18.97 20.18 17.30
CA LEU A 50 -18.86 21.50 17.89
C LEU A 50 -19.89 22.50 17.31
N VAL A 51 -20.14 22.47 15.99
CA VAL A 51 -21.16 23.29 15.35
C VAL A 51 -22.55 22.92 15.86
N LEU A 52 -22.90 21.63 15.85
CA LEU A 52 -24.22 21.13 16.30
C LEU A 52 -24.47 21.42 17.75
N THR A 53 -23.49 21.22 18.63
CA THR A 53 -23.61 21.53 20.06
C THR A 53 -23.75 23.02 20.29
N SER A 54 -23.02 23.87 19.55
CA SER A 54 -23.16 25.35 19.64
C SER A 54 -24.55 25.81 19.19
N ASN A 55 -25.06 25.29 18.06
CA ASN A 55 -26.40 25.61 17.58
C ASN A 55 -27.49 25.18 18.60
N MET A 56 -27.39 23.93 19.11
CA MET A 56 -28.33 23.41 20.12
C MET A 56 -28.32 24.25 21.38
N VAL A 57 -27.14 24.65 21.91
CA VAL A 57 -27.03 25.53 23.08
C VAL A 57 -27.68 26.90 22.80
N GLY A 58 -27.41 27.48 21.61
CA GLY A 58 -28.06 28.73 21.18
C GLY A 58 -29.57 28.64 21.13
N LEU A 59 -30.14 27.54 20.62
CA LEU A 59 -31.59 27.30 20.58
C LEU A 59 -32.18 27.11 21.97
N LEU A 60 -31.49 26.44 22.89
CA LEU A 60 -31.95 26.22 24.26
C LEU A 60 -31.96 27.52 25.08
N MET A 61 -30.93 28.36 24.92
CA MET A 61 -30.77 29.61 25.66
C MET A 61 -31.58 30.79 25.11
N LYS A 62 -32.25 30.60 23.97
CA LYS A 62 -33.08 31.63 23.36
C LYS A 62 -34.23 32.08 24.31
N GLY A 63 -34.32 33.39 24.56
CA GLY A 63 -35.26 33.97 25.50
C GLY A 63 -34.77 34.02 26.96
N HIS A 64 -33.50 33.67 27.22
CA HIS A 64 -32.83 33.80 28.52
C HIS A 64 -31.75 34.88 28.45
N GLY A 65 -32.16 36.14 28.29
CA GLY A 65 -31.27 37.28 28.08
C GLY A 65 -30.63 37.85 29.34
N GLU A 66 -30.93 37.34 30.55
CA GLU A 66 -30.43 37.88 31.81
C GLU A 66 -29.11 37.21 32.24
N GLY A 67 -28.14 38.02 32.73
CA GLY A 67 -26.94 37.57 33.37
C GLY A 67 -26.08 36.64 32.51
N ILE A 68 -25.77 35.44 33.02
CA ILE A 68 -24.92 34.42 32.36
C ILE A 68 -25.54 33.92 31.05
N GLY A 69 -26.89 33.89 30.92
CA GLY A 69 -27.58 33.43 29.73
C GLY A 69 -27.20 34.21 28.47
N GLN A 70 -27.03 35.52 28.56
CA GLN A 70 -26.64 36.39 27.45
C GLN A 70 -25.20 36.06 26.97
N TYR A 71 -24.25 35.79 27.89
CA TYR A 71 -22.91 35.42 27.55
C TYR A 71 -22.85 34.04 26.84
N ILE A 72 -23.61 33.08 27.38
CA ILE A 72 -23.69 31.73 26.75
C ILE A 72 -24.25 31.85 25.33
N LEU A 73 -25.32 32.65 25.13
CA LEU A 73 -25.97 32.85 23.84
C LEU A 73 -25.03 33.53 22.83
N ARG A 74 -24.30 34.57 23.25
CA ARG A 74 -23.27 35.22 22.40
C ARG A 74 -22.17 34.29 22.02
N THR A 75 -21.64 33.53 22.99
CA THR A 75 -20.56 32.59 22.77
C THR A 75 -20.99 31.43 21.85
N SER A 76 -22.19 30.86 22.05
CA SER A 76 -22.69 29.77 21.20
C SER A 76 -22.90 30.22 19.75
N ASN A 77 -23.50 31.40 19.52
CA ASN A 77 -23.64 31.94 18.15
C ASN A 77 -22.27 32.21 17.50
N PHE A 78 -21.30 32.79 18.24
CA PHE A 78 -19.95 33.00 17.73
C PHE A 78 -19.28 31.66 17.34
N CYS A 79 -19.38 30.67 18.23
CA CYS A 79 -18.84 29.34 18.00
C CYS A 79 -19.47 28.62 16.79
N GLU A 80 -20.77 28.74 16.60
CA GLU A 80 -21.51 28.21 15.46
C GLU A 80 -20.92 28.73 14.13
N TYR A 81 -20.75 30.05 13.98
CA TYR A 81 -20.13 30.66 12.79
C TYR A 81 -18.66 30.26 12.63
N ALA A 82 -17.90 30.36 13.73
CA ALA A 82 -16.45 30.08 13.70
C ALA A 82 -16.16 28.62 13.29
N PHE A 83 -16.84 27.66 13.91
CA PHE A 83 -16.70 26.25 13.58
C PHE A 83 -17.31 25.92 12.20
N GLY A 84 -18.36 26.62 11.76
CA GLY A 84 -18.90 26.48 10.41
C GLY A 84 -17.90 26.90 9.34
N TYR A 85 -17.21 28.04 9.51
CA TYR A 85 -16.11 28.44 8.61
C TYR A 85 -14.91 27.48 8.70
N GLY A 86 -14.61 26.99 9.92
CA GLY A 86 -13.57 25.97 10.13
C GLY A 86 -13.86 24.67 9.39
N LEU A 87 -15.10 24.19 9.44
CA LEU A 87 -15.56 23.00 8.73
C LEU A 87 -15.37 23.15 7.21
N ALA A 88 -15.84 24.28 6.66
CA ALA A 88 -15.69 24.57 5.23
C ALA A 88 -14.21 24.61 4.80
N TYR A 89 -13.33 25.16 5.65
CA TYR A 89 -11.88 25.18 5.39
C TYR A 89 -11.27 23.77 5.46
N ILE A 90 -11.58 22.98 6.50
CA ILE A 90 -11.05 21.61 6.65
C ILE A 90 -11.43 20.76 5.44
N LEU A 91 -12.67 20.88 4.97
CA LEU A 91 -13.16 20.16 3.79
C LEU A 91 -12.42 20.58 2.52
N SER A 92 -12.19 21.87 2.31
CA SER A 92 -11.41 22.36 1.18
C SER A 92 -9.97 21.85 1.21
N ARG A 93 -9.36 21.78 2.39
CA ARG A 93 -8.03 21.20 2.60
C ARG A 93 -8.03 19.70 2.33
N TYR A 94 -9.09 19.00 2.70
CA TYR A 94 -9.25 17.59 2.40
C TYR A 94 -9.37 17.33 0.90
N PHE A 95 -10.20 18.10 0.17
CA PHE A 95 -10.33 17.98 -1.29
C PHE A 95 -9.00 18.23 -2.01
N THR A 96 -8.27 19.26 -1.61
CA THR A 96 -6.94 19.50 -2.16
C THR A 96 -5.95 18.40 -1.81
N HIS A 97 -6.07 17.76 -0.66
CA HIS A 97 -5.24 16.62 -0.27
C HIS A 97 -5.47 15.41 -1.16
N ILE A 98 -6.72 15.01 -1.39
CA ILE A 98 -7.07 13.87 -2.27
C ILE A 98 -6.55 14.12 -3.69
N ILE A 99 -6.80 15.32 -4.25
CA ILE A 99 -6.36 15.66 -5.61
C ILE A 99 -4.82 15.74 -5.70
N SER A 100 -4.13 16.14 -4.62
CA SER A 100 -2.67 16.34 -4.62
C SER A 100 -1.88 15.04 -4.75
N GLY A 101 -2.45 13.89 -4.46
CA GLY A 101 -1.81 12.59 -4.70
C GLY A 101 -1.32 12.43 -6.15
N ASN A 102 -2.01 13.07 -7.11
CA ASN A 102 -1.73 12.99 -8.53
C ASN A 102 -1.20 14.30 -9.16
N ALA A 103 -1.25 15.46 -8.46
CA ALA A 103 -0.99 16.79 -9.02
C ALA A 103 -0.26 17.79 -8.08
N ALA A 104 0.74 17.34 -7.32
CA ALA A 104 1.32 18.02 -6.16
C ALA A 104 1.75 19.50 -6.33
N GLY A 105 2.16 19.97 -7.50
CA GLY A 105 2.65 21.35 -7.68
C GLY A 105 1.56 22.40 -7.93
N LYS A 106 0.42 22.02 -8.51
CA LYS A 106 -0.63 22.95 -8.99
C LYS A 106 -1.57 23.44 -7.89
N LEU A 107 -1.67 22.72 -6.78
CA LEU A 107 -2.66 22.94 -5.72
C LEU A 107 -2.22 23.95 -4.64
N LYS A 108 -0.97 24.40 -4.62
CA LYS A 108 -0.48 25.41 -3.67
C LYS A 108 -1.30 26.71 -3.73
N LYS A 109 -1.64 27.16 -4.93
CA LYS A 109 -2.47 28.38 -5.15
C LYS A 109 -3.88 28.22 -4.56
N TRP A 110 -4.50 27.05 -4.76
CA TRP A 110 -5.81 26.73 -4.18
C TRP A 110 -5.79 26.73 -2.67
N ASN A 111 -4.76 26.12 -2.07
CA ASN A 111 -4.58 26.11 -0.62
C ASN A 111 -4.43 27.53 -0.06
N THR A 112 -3.68 28.41 -0.72
CA THR A 112 -3.54 29.81 -0.32
C THR A 112 -4.87 30.55 -0.45
N LEU A 113 -5.63 30.32 -1.52
CA LEU A 113 -6.95 30.91 -1.73
C LEU A 113 -7.95 30.51 -0.60
N PHE A 114 -8.07 29.22 -0.31
CA PHE A 114 -8.93 28.71 0.77
C PHE A 114 -8.51 29.25 2.14
N THR A 115 -7.22 29.35 2.42
CA THR A 115 -6.72 29.97 3.66
C THR A 115 -7.07 31.46 3.70
N GLY A 116 -6.95 32.19 2.60
CA GLY A 116 -7.36 33.59 2.51
C GLY A 116 -8.83 33.78 2.80
N VAL A 117 -9.71 32.97 2.17
CA VAL A 117 -11.17 33.02 2.41
C VAL A 117 -11.48 32.76 3.88
N PHE A 118 -10.86 31.73 4.49
CA PHE A 118 -11.06 31.39 5.90
C PHE A 118 -10.58 32.52 6.82
N CYS A 119 -9.37 33.04 6.64
CA CYS A 119 -8.85 34.12 7.48
C CYS A 119 -9.72 35.40 7.38
N THR A 120 -10.18 35.74 6.17
CA THR A 120 -11.06 36.90 5.97
C THR A 120 -12.43 36.70 6.65
N SER A 121 -13.03 35.51 6.52
CA SER A 121 -14.31 35.20 7.18
C SER A 121 -14.21 35.25 8.70
N MET A 122 -13.11 34.72 9.28
CA MET A 122 -12.85 34.78 10.72
C MET A 122 -12.62 36.23 11.21
N LEU A 123 -11.81 37.00 10.47
CA LEU A 123 -11.58 38.41 10.81
C LEU A 123 -12.89 39.22 10.86
N LEU A 124 -13.73 39.06 9.84
CA LEU A 124 -15.01 39.77 9.79
C LEU A 124 -15.99 39.28 10.85
N LEU A 125 -15.98 37.99 11.22
CA LEU A 125 -16.76 37.46 12.35
C LEU A 125 -16.31 38.11 13.67
N ILE A 126 -15.03 38.26 13.93
CA ILE A 126 -14.47 38.92 15.11
C ILE A 126 -14.90 40.40 15.13
N VAL A 127 -14.75 41.11 14.02
CA VAL A 127 -15.21 42.52 13.91
C VAL A 127 -16.68 42.66 14.17
N SER A 128 -17.48 41.70 13.71
CA SER A 128 -18.95 41.66 13.93
C SER A 128 -19.33 41.59 15.41
N GLN A 129 -18.47 41.05 16.30
CA GLN A 129 -18.76 41.02 17.74
C GLN A 129 -18.79 42.44 18.37
N PHE A 130 -18.08 43.38 17.76
CA PHE A 130 -17.96 44.74 18.27
C PHE A 130 -19.00 45.69 17.67
N ASN A 131 -19.37 45.50 16.39
CA ASN A 131 -20.28 46.42 15.69
C ASN A 131 -21.65 45.82 15.32
N GLY A 132 -21.90 44.56 15.66
CA GLY A 132 -23.18 43.90 15.40
C GLY A 132 -23.54 43.70 13.91
N MET A 133 -22.56 43.80 12.99
CA MET A 133 -22.82 43.76 11.56
C MET A 133 -23.47 42.48 11.06
N TYR A 134 -23.12 41.32 11.65
CA TYR A 134 -23.74 40.05 11.28
C TYR A 134 -25.00 39.75 12.10
N TYR A 135 -24.93 39.96 13.39
CA TYR A 135 -26.04 39.74 14.31
C TYR A 135 -25.90 40.55 15.59
N THR A 136 -27.03 40.78 16.24
CA THR A 136 -27.11 41.33 17.57
C THR A 136 -28.02 40.45 18.43
N ILE A 137 -27.81 40.50 19.74
CA ILE A 137 -28.64 39.82 20.72
C ILE A 137 -29.22 40.91 21.63
N ASP A 138 -30.54 40.99 21.71
CA ASP A 138 -31.23 41.98 22.57
C ASP A 138 -31.12 41.60 24.06
N ALA A 139 -31.66 42.49 24.93
CA ALA A 139 -31.65 42.28 26.37
C ALA A 139 -32.51 41.08 26.81
N GLU A 140 -33.47 40.67 26.01
CA GLU A 140 -34.37 39.54 26.26
C GLU A 140 -33.79 38.20 25.78
N GLY A 141 -32.61 38.21 25.13
CA GLY A 141 -31.95 37.01 24.61
C GLY A 141 -32.48 36.54 23.26
N PHE A 142 -33.01 37.45 22.43
CA PHE A 142 -33.40 37.11 21.07
C PHE A 142 -32.35 37.54 20.05
N TYR A 143 -32.10 36.66 19.10
CA TYR A 143 -31.18 36.87 17.97
C TYR A 143 -31.86 37.75 16.91
N HIS A 144 -31.18 38.80 16.48
CA HIS A 144 -31.55 39.66 15.35
C HIS A 144 -30.46 39.67 14.30
N ARG A 145 -30.83 39.58 13.02
CA ARG A 145 -29.88 39.71 11.92
C ARG A 145 -29.38 41.16 11.84
N GLY A 146 -28.07 41.31 11.74
CA GLY A 146 -27.42 42.59 11.50
C GLY A 146 -27.64 43.12 10.08
N GLN A 147 -27.23 44.37 9.84
CA GLN A 147 -27.48 45.05 8.56
C GLN A 147 -26.79 44.36 7.37
N VAL A 148 -25.66 43.71 7.57
CA VAL A 148 -24.90 42.99 6.55
C VAL A 148 -24.80 41.50 6.83
N PHE A 149 -25.85 40.93 7.45
CA PHE A 149 -25.97 39.50 7.72
C PHE A 149 -25.64 38.63 6.47
N TRP A 150 -26.08 39.05 5.27
CA TRP A 150 -25.84 38.36 4.02
C TRP A 150 -24.36 38.14 3.72
N LEU A 151 -23.46 39.01 4.23
CA LEU A 151 -22.03 38.88 4.04
C LEU A 151 -21.48 37.65 4.74
N SER A 152 -22.02 37.23 5.88
CA SER A 152 -21.65 35.99 6.57
C SER A 152 -21.94 34.75 5.72
N GLN A 153 -22.98 34.79 4.88
CA GLN A 153 -23.39 33.68 4.02
C GLN A 153 -22.56 33.59 2.73
N ILE A 154 -22.07 34.74 2.22
CA ILE A 154 -21.26 34.78 0.98
C ILE A 154 -20.02 33.92 1.13
N PHE A 155 -19.32 33.91 2.25
CA PHE A 155 -18.11 33.13 2.44
C PHE A 155 -18.38 31.63 2.36
N ALA A 156 -19.51 31.16 2.93
CA ALA A 156 -19.90 29.76 2.83
C ALA A 156 -20.21 29.35 1.38
N VAL A 157 -21.00 30.18 0.68
CA VAL A 157 -21.37 29.96 -0.73
C VAL A 157 -20.14 30.05 -1.65
N ALA A 158 -19.28 31.04 -1.44
CA ALA A 158 -18.05 31.18 -2.22
C ALA A 158 -17.12 29.98 -2.04
N ASN A 159 -16.96 29.49 -0.80
CA ASN A 159 -16.17 28.28 -0.53
C ASN A 159 -16.76 27.05 -1.24
N MET A 160 -18.08 26.88 -1.20
CA MET A 160 -18.78 25.79 -1.88
C MET A 160 -18.59 25.86 -3.41
N LEU A 161 -18.71 27.04 -4.02
CA LEU A 161 -18.47 27.26 -5.45
C LEU A 161 -17.01 26.99 -5.84
N LEU A 162 -16.05 27.46 -5.04
CA LEU A 162 -14.62 27.19 -5.25
C LEU A 162 -14.33 25.68 -5.19
N ASN A 163 -14.92 24.96 -4.26
CA ASN A 163 -14.79 23.51 -4.19
C ASN A 163 -15.42 22.82 -5.40
N ALA A 164 -16.60 23.27 -5.87
CA ALA A 164 -17.22 22.75 -7.08
C ALA A 164 -16.34 22.95 -8.31
N VAL A 165 -15.78 24.17 -8.48
CA VAL A 165 -14.83 24.48 -9.57
C VAL A 165 -13.59 23.59 -9.47
N LEU A 166 -13.03 23.42 -8.28
CA LEU A 166 -11.87 22.53 -8.06
C LEU A 166 -12.17 21.11 -8.52
N ILE A 167 -13.30 20.54 -8.13
CA ILE A 167 -13.72 19.19 -8.50
C ILE A 167 -13.90 19.04 -10.00
N ILE A 168 -14.51 20.02 -10.66
CA ILE A 168 -14.73 20.02 -12.12
C ILE A 168 -13.41 20.08 -12.88
N LEU A 169 -12.49 20.97 -12.46
CA LEU A 169 -11.18 21.12 -13.09
C LEU A 169 -10.32 19.87 -13.00
N TYR A 170 -10.36 19.20 -11.85
CA TYR A 170 -9.54 18.01 -11.57
C TYR A 170 -10.33 16.69 -11.65
N ARG A 171 -11.49 16.68 -12.32
CA ARG A 171 -12.36 15.48 -12.42
C ARG A 171 -11.70 14.25 -13.00
N ARG A 172 -10.64 14.41 -13.80
CA ARG A 172 -9.90 13.30 -14.42
C ARG A 172 -8.92 12.64 -13.45
N GLU A 173 -8.51 13.36 -12.43
CA GLU A 173 -7.60 12.87 -11.38
C GLU A 173 -8.34 12.12 -10.26
N LEU A 174 -9.68 12.22 -10.23
CA LEU A 174 -10.53 11.64 -9.22
C LEU A 174 -11.13 10.31 -9.69
N SER A 175 -11.14 9.32 -8.81
CA SER A 175 -11.89 8.08 -9.03
C SER A 175 -13.41 8.35 -9.12
N LYS A 176 -14.16 7.39 -9.64
CA LYS A 176 -15.63 7.50 -9.69
C LYS A 176 -16.22 7.63 -8.27
N LYS A 177 -15.66 6.90 -7.29
CA LYS A 177 -16.12 6.93 -5.89
C LYS A 177 -15.79 8.26 -5.23
N GLU A 178 -14.57 8.80 -5.40
CA GLU A 178 -14.17 10.11 -4.90
C GLU A 178 -15.06 11.22 -5.48
N ARG A 179 -15.35 11.18 -6.77
CA ARG A 179 -16.23 12.15 -7.43
C ARG A 179 -17.66 12.11 -6.89
N ASN A 180 -18.21 10.91 -6.66
CA ASN A 180 -19.53 10.74 -6.08
C ASN A 180 -19.58 11.21 -4.62
N ALA A 181 -18.52 10.96 -3.84
CA ALA A 181 -18.36 11.45 -2.48
C ALA A 181 -18.43 13.00 -2.43
N PHE A 182 -17.66 13.66 -3.31
CA PHE A 182 -17.62 15.12 -3.36
C PHE A 182 -18.93 15.73 -3.89
N PHE A 183 -19.58 15.06 -4.85
CA PHE A 183 -20.90 15.46 -5.31
C PHE A 183 -21.93 15.37 -4.19
N ALA A 184 -21.96 14.28 -3.44
CA ALA A 184 -22.87 14.11 -2.30
C ALA A 184 -22.67 15.23 -1.26
N TYR A 185 -21.41 15.60 -0.98
CA TYR A 185 -21.07 16.68 -0.06
C TYR A 185 -21.66 18.03 -0.49
N ILE A 186 -21.74 18.32 -1.76
CA ILE A 186 -22.36 19.56 -2.28
C ILE A 186 -23.88 19.42 -2.34
N ALA A 187 -24.40 18.29 -2.81
CA ALA A 187 -25.83 18.10 -3.09
C ALA A 187 -26.69 18.09 -1.82
N PHE A 188 -26.27 17.40 -0.74
CA PHE A 188 -27.09 17.29 0.47
C PHE A 188 -27.32 18.63 1.19
N PRO A 189 -26.30 19.47 1.48
CA PRO A 189 -26.53 20.78 2.08
C PRO A 189 -27.31 21.73 1.16
N THR A 190 -27.12 21.60 -0.18
CA THR A 190 -27.92 22.40 -1.14
C THR A 190 -29.39 22.01 -1.11
N LEU A 191 -29.71 20.72 -1.03
CA LEU A 191 -31.07 20.23 -0.87
C LEU A 191 -31.69 20.76 0.44
N ALA A 192 -30.92 20.69 1.53
CA ALA A 192 -31.40 21.26 2.83
C ALA A 192 -31.70 22.75 2.74
N LEU A 193 -30.84 23.52 2.03
CA LEU A 193 -31.05 24.93 1.81
C LEU A 193 -32.34 25.19 1.03
N ILE A 194 -32.64 24.43 -0.03
CA ILE A 194 -33.86 24.52 -0.81
C ILE A 194 -35.08 24.23 0.08
N VAL A 195 -35.05 23.15 0.85
CA VAL A 195 -36.15 22.82 1.79
C VAL A 195 -36.36 23.93 2.80
N GLN A 196 -35.29 24.54 3.31
CA GLN A 196 -35.34 25.60 4.31
C GLN A 196 -35.92 26.91 3.76
N ILE A 197 -35.88 27.15 2.44
CA ILE A 197 -36.55 28.27 1.78
C ILE A 197 -38.08 28.11 1.85
N TYR A 198 -38.59 26.88 1.64
CA TYR A 198 -40.04 26.60 1.64
C TYR A 198 -40.61 26.39 3.05
N VAL A 199 -39.79 25.83 3.96
CA VAL A 199 -40.20 25.54 5.35
C VAL A 199 -39.43 26.44 6.31
N TYR A 200 -39.93 27.66 6.48
CA TYR A 200 -39.27 28.65 7.33
C TYR A 200 -39.24 28.22 8.80
N GLY A 201 -38.04 28.27 9.39
CA GLY A 201 -37.83 28.04 10.84
C GLY A 201 -37.33 26.63 11.20
N ILE A 202 -37.10 25.74 10.24
CA ILE A 202 -36.45 24.44 10.48
C ILE A 202 -34.96 24.53 10.08
N TYR A 203 -34.07 24.19 11.01
CA TYR A 203 -32.62 24.20 10.79
C TYR A 203 -32.13 22.80 10.39
N LEU A 204 -32.36 22.40 9.11
CA LEU A 204 -31.95 21.08 8.60
C LEU A 204 -30.53 21.04 8.01
N MET A 205 -29.91 22.19 7.75
CA MET A 205 -28.65 22.29 7.05
C MET A 205 -27.52 21.50 7.75
N LEU A 206 -27.45 21.58 9.09
CA LEU A 206 -26.42 20.90 9.87
C LEU A 206 -26.59 19.36 9.84
N LEU A 207 -27.84 18.88 9.96
CA LEU A 207 -28.14 17.47 9.84
C LEU A 207 -27.74 16.91 8.46
N PHE A 208 -28.11 17.61 7.39
CA PHE A 208 -27.76 17.21 6.03
C PHE A 208 -26.26 17.31 5.77
N SER A 209 -25.56 18.27 6.37
CA SER A 209 -24.09 18.33 6.33
C SER A 209 -23.44 17.14 7.02
N THR A 210 -24.02 16.67 8.15
CA THR A 210 -23.53 15.48 8.85
C THR A 210 -23.75 14.22 8.03
N LEU A 211 -24.95 14.04 7.45
CA LEU A 211 -25.24 12.93 6.53
C LEU A 211 -24.30 12.95 5.33
N SER A 212 -24.10 14.11 4.74
CA SER A 212 -23.18 14.32 3.62
C SER A 212 -21.75 13.90 3.95
N ALA A 213 -21.24 14.28 5.14
CA ALA A 213 -19.91 13.89 5.60
C ALA A 213 -19.79 12.38 5.81
N ILE A 214 -20.86 11.73 6.30
CA ILE A 214 -20.91 10.26 6.45
C ILE A 214 -20.88 9.56 5.08
N PHE A 215 -21.71 10.01 4.13
CA PHE A 215 -21.70 9.48 2.77
C PHE A 215 -20.32 9.64 2.13
N MET A 216 -19.73 10.82 2.25
CA MET A 216 -18.36 11.09 1.76
C MET A 216 -17.35 10.12 2.39
N MET A 217 -17.42 9.92 3.70
CA MET A 217 -16.56 8.99 4.43
C MET A 217 -16.70 7.56 3.89
N ILE A 218 -17.92 7.06 3.71
CA ILE A 218 -18.20 5.71 3.21
C ILE A 218 -17.60 5.52 1.80
N PHE A 219 -17.85 6.45 0.88
CA PHE A 219 -17.35 6.36 -0.49
C PHE A 219 -15.81 6.38 -0.52
N ILE A 220 -15.18 7.27 0.25
CA ILE A 220 -13.72 7.40 0.29
C ILE A 220 -13.07 6.18 0.94
N ILE A 221 -13.62 5.67 2.05
CA ILE A 221 -13.11 4.45 2.69
C ILE A 221 -13.24 3.27 1.74
N SER A 222 -14.38 3.12 1.07
CA SER A 222 -14.59 2.08 0.07
C SER A 222 -13.59 2.17 -1.07
N ASP A 223 -13.30 3.38 -1.60
CA ASP A 223 -12.31 3.58 -2.67
C ASP A 223 -10.88 3.23 -2.22
N GLN A 224 -10.50 3.64 -1.01
CA GLN A 224 -9.18 3.31 -0.44
C GLN A 224 -9.02 1.81 -0.17
N THR A 225 -10.10 1.15 0.28
CA THR A 225 -10.10 -0.29 0.53
C THR A 225 -9.92 -1.06 -0.78
N ASP A 226 -10.63 -0.68 -1.85
CA ASP A 226 -10.45 -1.31 -3.17
C ASP A 226 -9.01 -1.15 -3.67
N LYS A 227 -8.49 0.08 -3.65
CA LYS A 227 -7.09 0.37 -4.04
C LYS A 227 -6.06 -0.43 -3.23
N TYR A 228 -6.34 -0.68 -1.95
CA TYR A 228 -5.48 -1.48 -1.09
C TYR A 228 -5.52 -2.96 -1.48
N ILE A 229 -6.72 -3.51 -1.69
CA ILE A 229 -6.93 -4.90 -2.11
C ILE A 229 -6.28 -5.16 -3.47
N ASP A 230 -6.44 -4.24 -4.43
CA ASP A 230 -5.83 -4.35 -5.76
C ASP A 230 -4.29 -4.41 -5.67
N LYS A 231 -3.67 -3.54 -4.86
CA LYS A 231 -2.22 -3.56 -4.63
C LYS A 231 -1.73 -4.84 -3.96
N GLU A 232 -2.48 -5.35 -2.97
CA GLU A 232 -2.14 -6.60 -2.28
C GLU A 232 -2.22 -7.79 -3.22
N THR A 233 -3.25 -7.82 -4.09
CA THR A 233 -3.42 -8.84 -5.13
C THR A 233 -2.28 -8.77 -6.16
N GLU A 234 -1.90 -7.57 -6.61
CA GLU A 234 -0.78 -7.37 -7.53
C GLU A 234 0.54 -7.87 -6.92
N LEU A 235 0.80 -7.52 -5.66
CA LEU A 235 1.98 -8.01 -4.93
C LEU A 235 1.98 -9.53 -4.76
N ALA A 236 0.82 -10.15 -4.50
CA ALA A 236 0.68 -11.59 -4.42
C ALA A 236 0.97 -12.25 -5.77
N ASN A 237 0.45 -11.71 -6.86
CA ASN A 237 0.72 -12.20 -8.21
C ASN A 237 2.20 -12.08 -8.60
N LEU A 238 2.82 -10.92 -8.33
CA LEU A 238 4.26 -10.75 -8.56
C LEU A 238 5.11 -11.73 -7.75
N ARG A 239 4.74 -12.03 -6.51
CA ARG A 239 5.41 -13.08 -5.72
C ARG A 239 5.22 -14.46 -6.34
N CYS A 240 4.02 -14.79 -6.81
CA CYS A 240 3.77 -16.04 -7.53
C CYS A 240 4.60 -16.14 -8.81
N ASP A 241 4.70 -15.05 -9.59
CA ASP A 241 5.49 -15.02 -10.83
C ASP A 241 7.00 -15.23 -10.55
N VAL A 242 7.52 -14.60 -9.48
CA VAL A 242 8.90 -14.82 -9.05
C VAL A 242 9.12 -16.27 -8.64
N ILE A 243 8.20 -16.86 -7.87
CA ILE A 243 8.28 -18.28 -7.47
C ILE A 243 8.26 -19.21 -8.68
N LEU A 244 7.34 -18.98 -9.63
CA LEU A 244 7.21 -19.79 -10.84
C LEU A 244 8.42 -19.61 -11.78
N SER A 245 9.04 -18.43 -11.81
CA SER A 245 10.24 -18.19 -12.63
C SER A 245 11.49 -18.90 -12.11
N GLN A 246 11.53 -19.24 -10.82
CA GLN A 246 12.62 -20.01 -10.22
C GLN A 246 12.54 -21.51 -10.52
N ILE A 247 11.34 -22.00 -10.90
CA ILE A 247 11.18 -23.36 -11.40
C ILE A 247 11.40 -23.30 -12.92
N GLN A 248 12.49 -23.81 -13.42
CA GLN A 248 12.80 -23.80 -14.86
C GLN A 248 11.81 -24.68 -15.65
N PRO A 249 10.89 -24.11 -16.46
CA PRO A 249 9.90 -24.92 -17.17
C PRO A 249 10.54 -25.92 -18.13
N HIS A 250 11.66 -25.53 -18.76
CA HIS A 250 12.38 -26.37 -19.69
C HIS A 250 12.98 -27.61 -19.02
N PHE A 251 13.55 -27.47 -17.81
CA PHE A 251 14.04 -28.64 -17.04
C PHE A 251 12.89 -29.59 -16.70
N LEU A 252 11.73 -29.06 -16.24
CA LEU A 252 10.57 -29.90 -15.93
C LEU A 252 10.11 -30.73 -17.12
N TYR A 253 9.98 -30.11 -18.30
CA TYR A 253 9.59 -30.82 -19.51
C TYR A 253 10.61 -31.89 -19.92
N ASN A 254 11.90 -31.59 -19.79
CA ASN A 254 12.98 -32.52 -20.13
C ASN A 254 13.03 -33.71 -19.16
N ALA A 255 12.93 -33.45 -17.84
CA ALA A 255 12.91 -34.49 -16.82
C ALA A 255 11.72 -35.43 -17.00
N LEU A 256 10.48 -34.86 -17.19
CA LEU A 256 9.27 -35.66 -17.44
C LEU A 256 9.39 -36.48 -18.75
N THR A 257 10.00 -35.93 -19.80
CA THR A 257 10.20 -36.65 -21.07
C THR A 257 11.19 -37.79 -20.88
N ALA A 258 12.28 -37.57 -20.13
CA ALA A 258 13.26 -38.62 -19.82
C ALA A 258 12.63 -39.74 -18.98
N ILE A 259 11.86 -39.39 -17.94
CA ILE A 259 11.13 -40.36 -17.11
C ILE A 259 10.15 -41.16 -17.97
N TYR A 260 9.37 -40.50 -18.85
CA TYR A 260 8.45 -41.21 -19.75
C TYR A 260 9.13 -42.25 -20.61
N ARG A 261 10.29 -41.90 -21.20
CA ARG A 261 11.10 -42.87 -22.00
C ARG A 261 11.56 -44.04 -21.16
N LEU A 262 11.96 -43.81 -19.90
CA LEU A 262 12.39 -44.88 -19.00
C LEU A 262 11.26 -45.85 -18.61
N CYS A 263 10.02 -45.43 -18.62
CA CYS A 263 8.88 -46.28 -18.24
C CYS A 263 8.81 -47.57 -19.07
N ASP A 264 9.15 -47.46 -20.37
CA ASP A 264 9.10 -48.60 -21.29
C ASP A 264 10.41 -49.44 -21.30
N VAL A 265 11.55 -48.78 -21.06
CA VAL A 265 12.86 -49.39 -21.24
C VAL A 265 13.46 -49.90 -19.92
N LYS A 266 13.33 -49.11 -18.84
CA LYS A 266 13.93 -49.38 -17.52
C LYS A 266 12.96 -48.92 -16.40
N PRO A 267 11.85 -49.67 -16.13
CA PRO A 267 10.80 -49.22 -15.21
C PRO A 267 11.28 -48.94 -13.78
N GLU A 268 12.24 -49.65 -13.25
CA GLU A 268 12.79 -49.40 -11.89
C GLU A 268 13.60 -48.10 -11.83
N MET A 269 14.31 -47.76 -12.89
CA MET A 269 14.97 -46.44 -12.99
C MET A 269 13.96 -45.32 -13.11
N ALA A 270 12.82 -45.52 -13.83
CA ALA A 270 11.74 -44.56 -13.88
C ALA A 270 11.16 -44.25 -12.50
N LYS A 271 10.93 -45.27 -11.66
CA LYS A 271 10.45 -45.06 -10.27
C LYS A 271 11.44 -44.24 -9.45
N THR A 272 12.73 -44.51 -9.58
CA THR A 272 13.76 -43.73 -8.88
C THR A 272 13.77 -42.30 -9.36
N ALA A 273 13.69 -42.06 -10.67
CA ALA A 273 13.68 -40.73 -11.28
C ALA A 273 12.40 -39.91 -10.86
N VAL A 274 11.22 -40.57 -10.76
CA VAL A 274 9.99 -39.94 -10.22
C VAL A 274 10.20 -39.51 -8.78
N ASN A 275 10.82 -40.35 -7.94
CA ASN A 275 11.08 -40.00 -6.55
C ASN A 275 12.07 -38.83 -6.43
N ASP A 276 13.13 -38.82 -7.22
CA ASP A 276 14.10 -37.72 -7.23
C ASP A 276 13.48 -36.43 -7.80
N PHE A 277 12.62 -36.51 -8.81
CA PHE A 277 11.85 -35.39 -9.32
C PHE A 277 10.93 -34.79 -8.24
N SER A 278 10.27 -35.66 -7.47
CA SER A 278 9.43 -35.21 -6.34
C SER A 278 10.26 -34.52 -5.25
N LYS A 279 11.45 -35.05 -4.93
CA LYS A 279 12.39 -34.44 -3.97
C LYS A 279 12.87 -33.07 -4.47
N TYR A 280 13.27 -32.98 -5.73
CA TYR A 280 13.69 -31.73 -6.38
C TYR A 280 12.61 -30.65 -6.31
N LEU A 281 11.37 -30.98 -6.72
CA LEU A 281 10.25 -30.02 -6.67
C LEU A 281 9.98 -29.55 -5.24
N ARG A 282 9.97 -30.46 -4.27
CA ARG A 282 9.76 -30.11 -2.86
C ARG A 282 10.88 -29.24 -2.32
N GLY A 283 12.13 -29.58 -2.60
CA GLY A 283 13.31 -28.81 -2.21
C GLY A 283 13.28 -27.38 -2.75
N ASN A 284 12.90 -27.18 -4.03
CA ASN A 284 12.73 -25.85 -4.61
C ASN A 284 11.65 -25.03 -3.88
N LEU A 285 10.47 -25.63 -3.61
CA LEU A 285 9.38 -24.95 -2.92
C LEU A 285 9.74 -24.58 -1.47
N ASP A 286 10.52 -25.44 -0.79
CA ASP A 286 10.96 -25.20 0.59
C ASP A 286 12.07 -24.13 0.63
N SER A 287 13.02 -24.18 -0.31
CA SER A 287 14.13 -23.20 -0.42
C SER A 287 13.64 -21.76 -0.68
N ILE A 288 12.54 -21.59 -1.40
CA ILE A 288 11.91 -20.26 -1.65
C ILE A 288 11.41 -19.63 -0.34
N LYS A 289 10.97 -20.45 0.62
CA LYS A 289 10.44 -19.97 1.93
C LYS A 289 11.54 -19.75 2.96
N GLN A 290 12.73 -20.29 2.72
CA GLN A 290 13.85 -20.24 3.66
C GLN A 290 14.56 -18.88 3.59
N THR A 291 14.59 -18.20 4.72
CA THR A 291 15.33 -16.94 4.92
C THR A 291 16.61 -17.12 5.74
N ASN A 292 16.84 -18.31 6.28
CA ASN A 292 17.97 -18.65 7.13
C ASN A 292 18.98 -19.52 6.36
N LEU A 293 20.21 -19.60 6.87
CA LEU A 293 21.21 -20.55 6.38
C LEU A 293 20.74 -21.99 6.64
N ILE A 294 21.11 -22.90 5.72
CA ILE A 294 20.83 -24.33 5.79
C ILE A 294 22.16 -25.12 5.90
N SER A 295 22.09 -26.37 6.31
CA SER A 295 23.27 -27.24 6.33
C SER A 295 23.73 -27.57 4.91
N PHE A 296 25.06 -27.73 4.71
CA PHE A 296 25.61 -28.19 3.45
C PHE A 296 24.96 -29.53 3.01
N SER A 297 24.72 -30.43 3.96
CA SER A 297 24.09 -31.73 3.69
C SER A 297 22.65 -31.58 3.13
N GLU A 298 21.90 -30.55 3.54
CA GLU A 298 20.55 -30.28 3.02
C GLU A 298 20.61 -29.73 1.60
N GLU A 299 21.47 -28.73 1.34
CA GLU A 299 21.71 -28.16 0.01
C GLU A 299 22.23 -29.22 -0.96
N MET A 300 23.13 -30.10 -0.48
CA MET A 300 23.70 -31.16 -1.29
C MET A 300 22.68 -32.23 -1.68
N LYS A 301 21.75 -32.60 -0.79
CA LYS A 301 20.63 -33.50 -1.13
C LYS A 301 19.76 -32.93 -2.25
N HIS A 302 19.53 -31.63 -2.23
CA HIS A 302 18.75 -30.94 -3.26
C HIS A 302 19.52 -30.95 -4.61
N THR A 303 20.78 -30.56 -4.58
CA THR A 303 21.65 -30.60 -5.77
C THR A 303 21.79 -32.01 -6.35
N GLN A 304 21.91 -33.02 -5.50
CA GLN A 304 21.98 -34.44 -5.95
C GLN A 304 20.68 -34.88 -6.64
N ALA A 305 19.50 -34.45 -6.12
CA ALA A 305 18.23 -34.77 -6.78
C ALA A 305 18.16 -34.16 -8.19
N TYR A 306 18.63 -32.92 -8.37
CA TYR A 306 18.75 -32.28 -9.69
C TYR A 306 19.69 -33.05 -10.59
N LEU A 307 20.95 -33.31 -10.14
CA LEU A 307 21.98 -33.99 -10.94
C LEU A 307 21.61 -35.44 -11.30
N SER A 308 20.87 -36.15 -10.43
CA SER A 308 20.39 -37.50 -10.76
C SER A 308 19.40 -37.50 -11.94
N LEU A 309 18.56 -36.47 -12.05
CA LEU A 309 17.62 -36.31 -13.18
C LEU A 309 18.37 -35.94 -14.48
N GLU A 310 19.35 -35.05 -14.39
CA GLU A 310 20.20 -34.73 -15.54
C GLU A 310 21.05 -35.96 -15.98
N LYS A 311 21.52 -36.78 -15.04
CA LYS A 311 22.20 -38.06 -15.34
C LYS A 311 21.30 -39.03 -16.12
N VAL A 312 20.01 -39.07 -15.80
CA VAL A 312 19.01 -39.85 -16.56
C VAL A 312 18.84 -39.31 -17.99
N ARG A 313 18.92 -37.98 -18.16
CA ARG A 313 18.78 -37.33 -19.46
C ARG A 313 19.98 -37.50 -20.38
N TYR A 314 21.18 -37.37 -19.83
CA TYR A 314 22.44 -37.42 -20.59
C TYR A 314 23.11 -38.81 -20.57
N GLU A 315 22.57 -39.73 -19.76
CA GLU A 315 23.05 -41.12 -19.62
C GLU A 315 24.59 -41.19 -19.37
N GLU A 316 25.33 -41.76 -20.30
CA GLU A 316 26.78 -41.92 -20.19
C GLU A 316 27.58 -40.65 -20.52
N ASP A 317 26.94 -39.68 -21.17
CA ASP A 317 27.56 -38.39 -21.53
C ASP A 317 27.77 -37.43 -20.36
N LEU A 318 27.18 -37.70 -19.17
CA LEU A 318 27.38 -36.90 -17.96
C LEU A 318 28.00 -37.75 -16.84
N GLU A 319 29.22 -37.44 -16.47
CA GLU A 319 29.89 -37.99 -15.27
C GLU A 319 29.76 -36.97 -14.10
N ILE A 320 29.36 -37.44 -12.92
CA ILE A 320 29.24 -36.61 -11.71
C ILE A 320 30.21 -37.17 -10.67
N VAL A 321 31.08 -36.29 -10.15
CA VAL A 321 32.08 -36.66 -9.13
C VAL A 321 31.86 -35.78 -7.89
N TYR A 322 31.84 -36.39 -6.72
CA TYR A 322 31.76 -35.74 -5.43
C TYR A 322 33.04 -35.97 -4.64
N ASP A 323 33.78 -34.89 -4.33
CA ASP A 323 34.99 -34.90 -3.50
C ASP A 323 34.76 -34.03 -2.26
N ILE A 324 33.97 -34.55 -1.32
CA ILE A 324 33.52 -33.83 -0.14
C ILE A 324 34.49 -34.11 1.02
N GLN A 325 35.36 -33.14 1.34
CA GLN A 325 36.32 -33.24 2.44
C GLN A 325 35.75 -32.70 3.76
N THR A 326 34.74 -31.80 3.68
CA THR A 326 34.03 -31.23 4.84
C THR A 326 32.58 -30.96 4.50
N ASP A 327 31.66 -31.19 5.45
CA ASP A 327 30.20 -31.00 5.29
C ASP A 327 29.53 -30.37 6.51
N GLU A 328 30.30 -30.05 7.56
CA GLU A 328 29.79 -29.50 8.82
C GLU A 328 29.79 -27.95 8.82
N PHE A 329 29.08 -27.34 7.87
CA PHE A 329 28.92 -25.89 7.80
C PHE A 329 27.57 -25.50 7.24
N LEU A 330 27.20 -24.21 7.44
CA LEU A 330 25.96 -23.63 6.97
C LEU A 330 26.21 -22.75 5.76
N LEU A 331 25.22 -22.69 4.82
CA LEU A 331 25.28 -21.85 3.63
C LEU A 331 23.88 -21.35 3.27
N PRO A 332 23.79 -20.30 2.44
CA PRO A 332 22.50 -19.87 1.90
C PRO A 332 21.87 -20.95 1.02
N PRO A 333 20.54 -21.16 1.07
CA PRO A 333 19.85 -22.11 0.19
C PRO A 333 20.02 -21.73 -1.29
N LEU A 334 19.97 -22.72 -2.18
CA LEU A 334 20.17 -22.57 -3.63
C LEU A 334 21.53 -21.91 -3.98
N THR A 335 22.59 -22.32 -3.32
CA THR A 335 23.96 -21.87 -3.60
C THR A 335 24.66 -22.81 -4.59
N ILE A 336 24.58 -24.14 -4.39
CA ILE A 336 25.30 -25.14 -5.18
C ILE A 336 24.50 -25.53 -6.42
N GLU A 337 23.18 -25.71 -6.28
CA GLU A 337 22.34 -26.21 -7.38
C GLU A 337 22.41 -25.30 -8.62
N PRO A 338 22.30 -23.94 -8.55
CA PRO A 338 22.42 -23.11 -9.75
C PRO A 338 23.82 -23.14 -10.40
N LEU A 339 24.86 -23.40 -9.63
CA LEU A 339 26.20 -23.54 -10.16
C LEU A 339 26.35 -24.90 -10.89
N ALA A 340 25.82 -25.98 -10.31
CA ALA A 340 25.76 -27.29 -10.94
C ALA A 340 24.89 -27.28 -12.22
N GLU A 341 23.77 -26.55 -12.18
CA GLU A 341 22.93 -26.33 -13.33
C GLU A 341 23.68 -25.63 -14.48
N ASN A 342 24.42 -24.58 -14.21
CA ASN A 342 25.22 -23.88 -15.18
C ASN A 342 26.31 -24.82 -15.78
N ALA A 343 26.95 -25.63 -14.95
CA ALA A 343 27.95 -26.61 -15.37
C ALA A 343 27.36 -27.64 -16.36
N VAL A 344 26.16 -28.17 -16.09
CA VAL A 344 25.48 -29.10 -16.99
C VAL A 344 25.00 -28.41 -18.26
N ASN A 345 24.17 -27.33 -18.14
CA ASN A 345 23.47 -26.74 -19.27
C ASN A 345 24.39 -25.93 -20.20
N HIS A 346 25.37 -25.23 -19.66
CA HIS A 346 26.29 -24.39 -20.45
C HIS A 346 27.64 -25.05 -20.70
N GLY A 347 28.10 -25.85 -19.74
CA GLY A 347 29.38 -26.58 -19.90
C GLY A 347 29.23 -27.85 -20.74
N ILE A 348 28.45 -28.80 -20.25
CA ILE A 348 28.43 -30.18 -20.80
C ILE A 348 27.47 -30.31 -21.98
N ALA A 349 26.27 -29.76 -21.92
CA ALA A 349 25.25 -29.92 -22.96
C ALA A 349 25.70 -29.52 -24.37
N ASN A 350 26.67 -28.62 -24.47
CA ASN A 350 27.24 -28.12 -25.73
C ASN A 350 28.50 -28.88 -26.19
N ARG A 351 28.90 -29.96 -25.48
CA ARG A 351 30.11 -30.74 -25.78
C ARG A 351 29.75 -32.07 -26.49
N PRO A 352 30.27 -32.35 -27.68
CA PRO A 352 29.93 -33.59 -28.46
C PRO A 352 30.30 -34.88 -27.77
N CYS A 353 31.30 -34.89 -26.87
CA CYS A 353 31.84 -36.08 -26.23
C CYS A 353 31.44 -36.24 -24.77
N GLY A 354 30.39 -35.56 -24.35
CA GLY A 354 30.00 -35.54 -22.94
C GLY A 354 31.02 -34.83 -22.04
N GLY A 355 30.82 -34.92 -20.73
CA GLY A 355 31.73 -34.29 -19.78
C GLY A 355 31.51 -34.68 -18.34
N ARG A 356 32.27 -34.04 -17.47
CA ARG A 356 32.28 -34.28 -16.04
C ARG A 356 31.96 -33.00 -15.28
N VAL A 357 31.09 -33.12 -14.28
CA VAL A 357 30.88 -32.12 -13.26
C VAL A 357 31.44 -32.64 -11.94
N THR A 358 32.29 -31.86 -11.31
CA THR A 358 32.91 -32.19 -10.01
C THR A 358 32.46 -31.17 -8.99
N ILE A 359 31.91 -31.64 -7.85
CA ILE A 359 31.59 -30.82 -6.68
C ILE A 359 32.55 -31.22 -5.57
N SER A 360 33.35 -30.28 -5.10
CA SER A 360 34.31 -30.52 -4.03
C SER A 360 34.15 -29.51 -2.90
N THR A 361 34.53 -29.90 -1.69
CA THR A 361 34.61 -29.01 -0.53
C THR A 361 35.95 -29.13 0.15
N ALA A 362 36.44 -28.03 0.69
CA ALA A 362 37.64 -28.01 1.52
C ALA A 362 37.47 -27.05 2.70
N GLU A 363 38.10 -27.38 3.81
CA GLU A 363 38.17 -26.49 4.97
C GLU A 363 39.50 -25.72 4.92
N LEU A 364 39.43 -24.39 4.79
CA LEU A 364 40.54 -23.48 4.84
C LEU A 364 40.67 -22.84 6.23
N PRO A 365 41.79 -22.19 6.58
CA PRO A 365 41.96 -21.57 7.91
C PRO A 365 40.81 -20.62 8.30
N ASP A 366 40.35 -19.76 7.37
CA ASP A 366 39.40 -18.67 7.63
C ASP A 366 38.03 -18.89 6.98
N CYS A 367 37.87 -19.89 6.11
CA CYS A 367 36.61 -20.11 5.39
C CYS A 367 36.44 -21.58 5.00
N TYR A 368 35.20 -21.94 4.64
CA TYR A 368 34.88 -23.16 3.88
C TYR A 368 34.84 -22.82 2.40
N GLU A 369 35.47 -23.67 1.58
CA GLU A 369 35.48 -23.56 0.13
C GLU A 369 34.59 -24.64 -0.48
N ILE A 370 33.74 -24.22 -1.43
CA ILE A 370 32.94 -25.12 -2.27
C ILE A 370 33.34 -24.83 -3.71
N CYS A 371 33.76 -25.87 -4.45
CA CYS A 371 34.09 -25.74 -5.83
C CYS A 371 33.16 -26.60 -6.70
N VAL A 372 32.54 -25.98 -7.72
CA VAL A 372 31.80 -26.66 -8.77
C VAL A 372 32.57 -26.47 -10.08
N ALA A 373 33.14 -27.55 -10.60
CA ALA A 373 33.94 -27.51 -11.79
C ALA A 373 33.36 -28.40 -12.89
N ASP A 374 33.34 -27.91 -14.11
CA ASP A 374 33.04 -28.68 -15.31
C ASP A 374 34.25 -28.70 -16.28
N ASN A 375 34.33 -29.74 -17.09
CA ASN A 375 35.29 -29.84 -18.19
C ASN A 375 34.62 -29.56 -19.55
N GLY A 376 33.60 -28.71 -19.56
CA GLY A 376 32.79 -28.37 -20.71
C GLY A 376 33.45 -27.45 -21.72
N VAL A 377 32.64 -26.71 -22.48
CA VAL A 377 33.12 -25.82 -23.55
C VAL A 377 33.83 -24.56 -23.02
N GLY A 378 33.57 -24.15 -21.77
CA GLY A 378 34.08 -22.92 -21.21
C GLY A 378 33.64 -21.67 -21.98
N PHE A 379 34.03 -20.49 -21.49
CA PHE A 379 33.76 -19.20 -22.13
C PHE A 379 34.86 -18.19 -21.76
N ASP A 380 34.95 -17.12 -22.53
CA ASP A 380 35.86 -16.01 -22.23
C ASP A 380 35.21 -15.06 -21.25
N THR A 381 35.78 -14.90 -20.06
CA THR A 381 35.27 -14.05 -19.00
C THR A 381 35.34 -12.56 -19.32
N ASP A 382 36.21 -12.14 -20.26
CA ASP A 382 36.38 -10.71 -20.63
C ASP A 382 35.39 -10.24 -21.70
N THR A 383 34.72 -11.18 -22.40
CA THR A 383 33.81 -10.90 -23.51
C THR A 383 32.34 -11.11 -23.15
N VAL A 384 32.00 -11.27 -21.88
CA VAL A 384 30.62 -11.52 -21.45
C VAL A 384 29.71 -10.28 -21.70
N PRO A 385 28.72 -10.40 -22.59
CA PRO A 385 27.79 -9.27 -22.82
C PRO A 385 26.98 -8.95 -21.59
N GLU A 386 26.76 -7.65 -21.32
CA GLU A 386 25.89 -7.14 -20.24
C GLU A 386 24.38 -7.40 -20.45
N ASP A 387 23.98 -8.28 -21.36
CA ASP A 387 22.57 -8.48 -21.73
C ASP A 387 21.74 -9.28 -20.71
N GLY A 388 22.12 -9.27 -19.46
CA GLY A 388 21.28 -9.52 -18.27
C GLY A 388 20.50 -10.86 -18.19
N ARG A 389 20.40 -11.63 -19.27
CA ARG A 389 19.56 -12.85 -19.32
C ARG A 389 20.30 -14.15 -19.00
N SER A 390 21.61 -14.22 -19.29
CA SER A 390 22.42 -15.43 -19.08
C SER A 390 23.01 -15.56 -17.67
N HIS A 391 22.96 -14.52 -16.83
CA HIS A 391 23.67 -14.50 -15.53
C HIS A 391 22.76 -14.27 -14.31
N VAL A 392 21.43 -14.36 -14.46
CA VAL A 392 20.48 -14.14 -13.36
C VAL A 392 20.74 -15.11 -12.20
N GLY A 393 21.03 -16.38 -12.50
CA GLY A 393 21.35 -17.39 -11.48
C GLY A 393 22.64 -17.08 -10.70
N ILE A 394 23.72 -16.75 -11.40
CA ILE A 394 25.03 -16.43 -10.79
C ILE A 394 24.94 -15.15 -9.95
N PHE A 395 24.28 -14.12 -10.46
CA PHE A 395 24.08 -12.88 -9.72
C PHE A 395 23.25 -13.09 -8.45
N ALA A 396 22.20 -13.92 -8.52
CA ALA A 396 21.38 -14.27 -7.37
C ALA A 396 22.18 -15.04 -6.29
N VAL A 397 23.04 -15.99 -6.68
CA VAL A 397 23.94 -16.70 -5.76
C VAL A 397 24.92 -15.73 -5.11
N ARG A 398 25.58 -14.86 -5.88
CA ARG A 398 26.53 -13.86 -5.38
C ARG A 398 25.88 -12.90 -4.36
N SER A 399 24.71 -12.37 -4.69
CA SER A 399 23.96 -11.48 -3.81
C SER A 399 23.53 -12.17 -2.52
N ARG A 400 23.07 -13.41 -2.59
CA ARG A 400 22.65 -14.20 -1.43
C ARG A 400 23.82 -14.51 -0.50
N LEU A 401 24.94 -14.96 -1.03
CA LEU A 401 26.17 -15.20 -0.26
C LEU A 401 26.60 -13.94 0.49
N GLN A 402 26.68 -12.80 -0.20
CA GLN A 402 27.09 -11.54 0.41
C GLN A 402 26.15 -11.09 1.53
N ILE A 403 24.82 -11.19 1.31
CA ILE A 403 23.81 -10.67 2.27
C ILE A 403 23.66 -11.60 3.49
N MET A 404 23.67 -12.94 3.28
CA MET A 404 23.31 -13.89 4.34
C MET A 404 24.49 -14.33 5.19
N CYS A 405 25.71 -14.38 4.60
CA CYS A 405 26.89 -14.90 5.31
C CYS A 405 28.20 -14.14 5.02
N GLY A 406 28.18 -13.05 4.26
CA GLY A 406 29.40 -12.34 3.87
C GLY A 406 30.31 -13.14 2.94
N GLY A 407 29.80 -14.23 2.35
CA GLY A 407 30.53 -15.11 1.45
C GLY A 407 30.76 -14.50 0.07
N THR A 408 31.66 -15.10 -0.70
CA THR A 408 32.05 -14.65 -2.05
C THR A 408 31.93 -15.77 -3.07
N LEU A 409 31.67 -15.39 -4.34
CA LEU A 409 31.67 -16.31 -5.50
C LEU A 409 32.64 -15.79 -6.56
N THR A 410 33.58 -16.64 -6.94
CA THR A 410 34.54 -16.40 -8.02
C THR A 410 34.31 -17.42 -9.14
N ILE A 411 34.36 -16.98 -10.39
CA ILE A 411 34.21 -17.86 -11.57
C ILE A 411 35.43 -17.70 -12.43
N HIS A 412 36.06 -18.84 -12.77
CA HIS A 412 37.16 -18.93 -13.69
C HIS A 412 36.76 -19.85 -14.84
N SER A 413 36.86 -19.37 -16.08
CA SER A 413 36.51 -20.16 -17.28
C SER A 413 37.53 -19.94 -18.36
N ILE A 414 37.85 -21.02 -19.09
CA ILE A 414 38.77 -21.01 -20.22
C ILE A 414 38.08 -21.71 -21.39
N PRO A 415 37.98 -21.09 -22.57
CA PRO A 415 37.38 -21.71 -23.75
C PRO A 415 38.03 -23.06 -24.07
N GLY A 416 37.20 -24.10 -24.20
CA GLY A 416 37.65 -25.48 -24.48
C GLY A 416 38.18 -26.28 -23.28
N GLN A 417 38.32 -25.67 -22.09
CA GLN A 417 38.81 -26.36 -20.89
C GLN A 417 37.76 -26.51 -19.78
N GLY A 418 36.67 -25.73 -19.85
CA GLY A 418 35.56 -25.76 -18.88
C GLY A 418 35.53 -24.56 -17.95
N THR A 419 34.69 -24.66 -16.92
CA THR A 419 34.45 -23.60 -15.94
C THR A 419 34.60 -24.12 -14.52
N THR A 420 35.11 -23.27 -13.64
CA THR A 420 35.24 -23.53 -12.21
C THR A 420 34.58 -22.38 -11.45
N ALA A 421 33.55 -22.67 -10.68
CA ALA A 421 32.89 -21.74 -9.77
C ALA A 421 33.29 -22.05 -8.32
N THR A 422 33.94 -21.11 -7.65
CA THR A 422 34.45 -21.25 -6.29
C THR A 422 33.69 -20.33 -5.34
N VAL A 423 33.07 -20.90 -4.32
CA VAL A 423 32.37 -20.22 -3.24
C VAL A 423 33.23 -20.27 -1.99
N HIS A 424 33.41 -19.10 -1.33
CA HIS A 424 34.03 -19.02 0.00
C HIS A 424 33.03 -18.56 1.01
N ILE A 425 32.89 -19.31 2.10
CA ILE A 425 31.99 -19.03 3.22
C ILE A 425 32.85 -18.78 4.46
N PRO A 426 32.83 -17.56 5.06
CA PRO A 426 33.62 -17.25 6.25
C PRO A 426 33.24 -18.15 7.43
N LYS A 427 34.23 -18.57 8.23
CA LYS A 427 33.98 -19.27 9.49
C LYS A 427 33.39 -18.27 10.51
N GLY A 428 32.24 -18.62 11.09
CA GLY A 428 31.52 -17.75 12.05
C GLY A 428 30.39 -16.92 11.44
N ALA A 429 29.98 -17.26 10.21
CA ALA A 429 28.79 -16.68 9.58
C ALA A 429 27.49 -17.22 10.19
#